data_863edb1a67a2180fc8a88c6849d392a9
#
_entry.id   863edb1a67a2180fc8a88c6849d392a9
#
_cell.length_a   1.000
_cell.length_b   1.000
_cell.length_c   1.000
_cell.angle_alpha   90.00
_cell.angle_beta   90.00
_cell.angle_gamma   90.00
#
_symmetry.space_group_name_H-M   'P 1'
#
loop_
_entity.id
_entity.type
_entity.pdbx_description
1 polymer ?
#
loop_
_entity_poly.entity_id
_entity_poly.type
_entity_poly.pdbx_seq_one_letter_code
_entity_poly.pdbx_strand_id
1 'polypeptide(L)'
;ERILQVAKDNNYRPNLLARSLNHGRTMSLGVVTINIENMYFVQSLNTINKEADKRGYFTNIVVCDDSLEWEKKLIQGLAERQMEGILINPINKGKEFEDFLLSLHVPVVCIGNQVSEKITTVQVNEMVATMDAVKHIVSKGYEKILFICPPLEMKEVKNTYTHEQRELGFRNAMGMYPDVNMHVIGKNEFLQEVQTVCKNNLDKRTAFLCSGDSYALMIMQWAAKEGYEIPKDFGLMGFDDISVLQYISPKLTTVSTNVEGVASTAVVELIQQIESEVYSPKSIYLNHKILDRDTL
;
A
#
# COMPACT_ATOMS: atom_id res chain seq x y z
N GLU A 1 -30.89 33.39 -14.73
CA GLU A 1 -30.51 34.23 -13.58
C GLU A 1 -31.59 34.25 -12.49
N ARG A 2 -32.87 34.60 -12.82
CA ARG A 2 -33.97 34.68 -11.84
C ARG A 2 -34.24 33.38 -11.08
N ILE A 3 -34.16 32.21 -11.78
CA ILE A 3 -34.37 30.86 -11.14
C ILE A 3 -33.23 30.56 -10.16
N LEU A 4 -31.99 30.86 -10.50
CA LEU A 4 -30.84 30.67 -9.63
C LEU A 4 -30.91 31.59 -8.40
N GLN A 5 -31.41 32.81 -8.55
CA GLN A 5 -31.59 33.72 -7.43
C GLN A 5 -32.67 33.21 -6.48
N VAL A 6 -33.83 32.81 -6.99
CA VAL A 6 -34.92 32.24 -6.18
C VAL A 6 -34.47 30.97 -5.46
N ALA A 7 -33.70 30.09 -6.12
CA ALA A 7 -33.14 28.89 -5.49
C ALA A 7 -32.19 29.25 -4.33
N LYS A 8 -31.34 30.26 -4.51
CA LYS A 8 -30.42 30.75 -3.49
C LYS A 8 -31.16 31.39 -2.30
N ASP A 9 -32.17 32.22 -2.58
CA ASP A 9 -32.98 32.91 -1.55
C ASP A 9 -33.81 31.93 -0.70
N ASN A 10 -34.16 30.77 -1.26
CA ASN A 10 -34.89 29.70 -0.56
C ASN A 10 -33.98 28.61 -0.03
N ASN A 11 -32.64 28.78 -0.01
CA ASN A 11 -31.68 27.75 0.40
C ASN A 11 -31.88 26.41 -0.31
N TYR A 12 -32.38 26.43 -1.55
CA TYR A 12 -32.61 25.23 -2.31
C TYR A 12 -31.25 24.53 -2.60
N ARG A 13 -31.10 23.34 -2.09
CA ARG A 13 -29.96 22.43 -2.41
C ARG A 13 -30.42 21.38 -3.41
N PRO A 14 -29.88 21.35 -4.62
CA PRO A 14 -30.20 20.30 -5.57
C PRO A 14 -29.96 18.91 -4.94
N ASN A 15 -30.94 18.02 -5.04
CA ASN A 15 -30.74 16.63 -4.64
C ASN A 15 -29.85 15.94 -5.70
N LEU A 16 -28.66 15.55 -5.29
CA LEU A 16 -27.70 14.91 -6.19
C LEU A 16 -28.21 13.57 -6.72
N LEU A 17 -28.98 12.80 -5.92
CA LEU A 17 -29.62 11.56 -6.36
C LEU A 17 -30.67 11.82 -7.46
N ALA A 18 -31.46 12.88 -7.32
CA ALA A 18 -32.41 13.27 -8.35
C ALA A 18 -31.71 13.75 -9.64
N ARG A 19 -30.56 14.43 -9.50
CA ARG A 19 -29.72 14.82 -10.64
C ARG A 19 -29.11 13.60 -11.33
N SER A 20 -28.61 12.62 -10.58
CA SER A 20 -28.01 11.42 -11.15
C SER A 20 -29.04 10.58 -11.94
N LEU A 21 -30.27 10.51 -11.48
CA LEU A 21 -31.36 9.86 -12.22
C LEU A 21 -31.62 10.52 -13.58
N ASN A 22 -31.49 11.87 -13.66
CA ASN A 22 -31.72 12.61 -14.91
C ASN A 22 -30.50 12.58 -15.85
N HIS A 23 -29.27 12.50 -15.33
CA HIS A 23 -28.05 12.57 -16.11
C HIS A 23 -27.38 11.19 -16.29
N GLY A 24 -27.86 10.14 -15.64
CA GLY A 24 -27.31 8.80 -15.70
C GLY A 24 -25.94 8.63 -15.01
N ARG A 25 -25.46 9.67 -14.28
CA ARG A 25 -24.15 9.64 -13.62
C ARG A 25 -24.23 10.10 -12.18
N THR A 26 -23.61 9.36 -11.28
CA THR A 26 -23.56 9.68 -9.84
C THR A 26 -22.35 10.54 -9.45
N MET A 27 -21.33 10.59 -10.32
CA MET A 27 -20.04 11.23 -10.04
C MET A 27 -19.45 10.80 -8.70
N SER A 28 -19.57 9.50 -8.38
CA SER A 28 -19.17 8.94 -7.10
C SER A 28 -18.30 7.70 -7.29
N LEU A 29 -17.15 7.66 -6.58
CA LEU A 29 -16.24 6.53 -6.55
C LEU A 29 -16.31 5.83 -5.19
N GLY A 30 -16.26 4.51 -5.20
CA GLY A 30 -16.06 3.70 -4.01
C GLY A 30 -14.56 3.50 -3.75
N VAL A 31 -14.16 3.48 -2.48
CA VAL A 31 -12.78 3.16 -2.07
C VAL A 31 -12.85 2.17 -0.92
N VAL A 32 -12.30 0.97 -1.12
CA VAL A 32 -12.20 -0.04 -0.08
C VAL A 32 -10.75 -0.14 0.36
N THR A 33 -10.49 0.15 1.62
CA THR A 33 -9.17 0.06 2.24
C THR A 33 -9.14 -0.95 3.37
N ILE A 34 -7.95 -1.48 3.68
CA ILE A 34 -7.78 -2.49 4.72
C ILE A 34 -8.04 -1.88 6.10
N ASN A 35 -7.32 -0.81 6.44
CA ASN A 35 -7.47 -0.09 7.71
C ASN A 35 -7.05 1.38 7.55
N ILE A 36 -7.23 2.17 8.59
CA ILE A 36 -6.83 3.58 8.68
C ILE A 36 -5.81 3.83 9.79
N GLU A 37 -5.21 2.80 10.34
CA GLU A 37 -4.15 2.88 11.35
C GLU A 37 -2.78 2.94 10.68
N ASN A 38 -2.58 2.23 9.58
CA ASN A 38 -1.35 2.28 8.81
C ASN A 38 -1.32 3.54 7.93
N MET A 39 -0.32 4.39 8.16
CA MET A 39 -0.14 5.66 7.44
C MET A 39 0.01 5.52 5.93
N TYR A 40 0.43 4.36 5.42
CA TYR A 40 0.43 4.05 3.98
C TYR A 40 -0.97 4.20 3.38
N PHE A 41 -1.99 3.57 3.99
CA PHE A 41 -3.36 3.67 3.52
C PHE A 41 -3.91 5.09 3.67
N VAL A 42 -3.60 5.77 4.78
CA VAL A 42 -4.05 7.15 5.02
C VAL A 42 -3.50 8.10 3.95
N GLN A 43 -2.22 8.00 3.57
CA GLN A 43 -1.63 8.79 2.49
C GLN A 43 -2.29 8.50 1.14
N SER A 44 -2.50 7.21 0.84
CA SER A 44 -3.21 6.77 -0.37
C SER A 44 -4.61 7.37 -0.44
N LEU A 45 -5.41 7.24 0.64
CA LEU A 45 -6.77 7.77 0.72
C LEU A 45 -6.82 9.31 0.54
N ASN A 46 -5.90 10.03 1.18
CA ASN A 46 -5.81 11.48 1.02
C ASN A 46 -5.54 11.89 -0.44
N THR A 47 -4.68 11.13 -1.12
CA THR A 47 -4.36 11.39 -2.53
C THR A 47 -5.53 11.01 -3.43
N ILE A 48 -6.16 9.85 -3.21
CA ILE A 48 -7.36 9.43 -3.95
C ILE A 48 -8.43 10.50 -3.86
N ASN A 49 -8.74 10.98 -2.64
CA ASN A 49 -9.78 11.99 -2.43
C ASN A 49 -9.47 13.29 -3.18
N LYS A 50 -8.24 13.81 -3.07
CA LYS A 50 -7.82 15.03 -3.77
C LYS A 50 -7.88 14.89 -5.29
N GLU A 51 -7.45 13.71 -5.80
CA GLU A 51 -7.37 13.48 -7.24
C GLU A 51 -8.75 13.24 -7.87
N ALA A 52 -9.66 12.59 -7.14
CA ALA A 52 -11.06 12.44 -7.51
C ALA A 52 -11.79 13.79 -7.53
N ASP A 53 -11.62 14.61 -6.49
CA ASP A 53 -12.22 15.95 -6.37
C ASP A 53 -11.83 16.87 -7.53
N LYS A 54 -10.55 16.89 -7.94
CA LYS A 54 -10.07 17.64 -9.11
C LYS A 54 -10.82 17.28 -10.41
N ARG A 55 -11.41 16.08 -10.49
CA ARG A 55 -12.17 15.57 -11.63
C ARG A 55 -13.68 15.60 -11.40
N GLY A 56 -14.13 16.21 -10.32
CA GLY A 56 -15.54 16.37 -9.97
C GLY A 56 -16.19 15.12 -9.38
N TYR A 57 -15.39 14.13 -8.94
CA TYR A 57 -15.91 12.94 -8.30
C TYR A 57 -15.87 13.04 -6.77
N PHE A 58 -16.94 12.56 -6.14
CA PHE A 58 -17.01 12.36 -4.70
C PHE A 58 -16.55 10.95 -4.33
N THR A 59 -15.77 10.80 -3.26
CA THR A 59 -15.28 9.49 -2.78
C THR A 59 -16.08 8.97 -1.60
N ASN A 60 -16.46 7.69 -1.63
CA ASN A 60 -17.06 6.95 -0.54
C ASN A 60 -16.07 5.92 -0.02
N ILE A 61 -15.45 6.22 1.12
CA ILE A 61 -14.39 5.39 1.71
C ILE A 61 -15.04 4.43 2.73
N VAL A 62 -14.71 3.14 2.59
CA VAL A 62 -15.11 2.08 3.52
C VAL A 62 -13.89 1.25 3.94
N VAL A 63 -13.92 0.73 5.16
CA VAL A 63 -12.81 -0.01 5.77
C VAL A 63 -13.24 -1.45 5.99
N CYS A 64 -12.46 -2.42 5.48
CA CYS A 64 -12.79 -3.84 5.59
C CYS A 64 -12.17 -4.54 6.82
N ASP A 65 -11.28 -3.86 7.53
CA ASP A 65 -10.66 -4.32 8.79
C ASP A 65 -10.08 -5.75 8.68
N ASP A 66 -9.36 -6.00 7.60
CA ASP A 66 -8.70 -7.28 7.28
C ASP A 66 -9.66 -8.51 7.24
N SER A 67 -10.97 -8.28 7.08
CA SER A 67 -12.01 -9.31 6.99
C SER A 67 -12.37 -9.62 5.54
N LEU A 68 -12.09 -10.85 5.09
CA LEU A 68 -12.35 -11.31 3.72
C LEU A 68 -13.84 -11.23 3.33
N GLU A 69 -14.72 -11.63 4.25
CA GLU A 69 -16.17 -11.58 4.03
C GLU A 69 -16.68 -10.13 4.00
N TRP A 70 -16.16 -9.30 4.90
CA TRP A 70 -16.57 -7.91 5.00
C TRP A 70 -16.10 -7.11 3.77
N GLU A 71 -14.91 -7.38 3.22
CA GLU A 71 -14.45 -6.77 1.97
C GLU A 71 -15.45 -7.01 0.82
N LYS A 72 -15.84 -8.27 0.58
CA LYS A 72 -16.82 -8.61 -0.48
C LYS A 72 -18.14 -7.88 -0.25
N LYS A 73 -18.64 -7.86 0.99
CA LYS A 73 -19.90 -7.19 1.35
C LYS A 73 -19.85 -5.68 1.13
N LEU A 74 -18.73 -5.04 1.46
CA LEU A 74 -18.53 -3.60 1.25
C LEU A 74 -18.46 -3.26 -0.24
N ILE A 75 -17.70 -4.03 -1.02
CA ILE A 75 -17.61 -3.87 -2.48
C ILE A 75 -19.01 -4.00 -3.12
N GLN A 76 -19.73 -5.05 -2.79
CA GLN A 76 -21.11 -5.25 -3.26
C GLN A 76 -22.00 -4.06 -2.90
N GLY A 77 -21.93 -3.61 -1.66
CA GLY A 77 -22.72 -2.47 -1.17
C GLY A 77 -22.39 -1.14 -1.86
N LEU A 78 -21.15 -0.94 -2.31
CA LEU A 78 -20.76 0.22 -3.11
C LEU A 78 -21.34 0.15 -4.53
N ALA A 79 -21.27 -1.03 -5.17
CA ALA A 79 -21.88 -1.26 -6.49
C ALA A 79 -23.39 -1.06 -6.46
N GLU A 80 -24.09 -1.60 -5.46
CA GLU A 80 -25.55 -1.42 -5.25
C GLU A 80 -25.94 0.06 -5.03
N ARG A 81 -25.03 0.88 -4.49
CA ARG A 81 -25.21 2.34 -4.34
C ARG A 81 -24.80 3.13 -5.58
N GLN A 82 -24.61 2.41 -6.71
CA GLN A 82 -24.31 3.01 -8.00
C GLN A 82 -23.02 3.86 -8.01
N MET A 83 -21.99 3.41 -7.29
CA MET A 83 -20.65 3.98 -7.51
C MET A 83 -20.24 3.69 -8.95
N GLU A 84 -19.74 4.70 -9.66
CA GLU A 84 -19.35 4.57 -11.06
C GLU A 84 -18.08 3.73 -11.26
N GLY A 85 -17.27 3.59 -10.20
CA GLY A 85 -16.09 2.74 -10.17
C GLY A 85 -15.59 2.54 -8.75
N ILE A 86 -14.74 1.54 -8.53
CA ILE A 86 -14.26 1.15 -7.21
C ILE A 86 -12.75 0.99 -7.22
N LEU A 87 -12.06 1.65 -6.27
CA LEU A 87 -10.66 1.44 -5.93
C LEU A 87 -10.56 0.49 -4.74
N ILE A 88 -9.68 -0.50 -4.80
CA ILE A 88 -9.52 -1.46 -3.70
C ILE A 88 -8.05 -1.70 -3.37
N ASN A 89 -7.74 -1.89 -2.07
CA ASN A 89 -6.53 -2.56 -1.60
C ASN A 89 -6.92 -4.01 -1.26
N PRO A 90 -6.88 -4.97 -2.20
CA PRO A 90 -7.56 -6.25 -2.04
C PRO A 90 -6.87 -7.16 -1.02
N ILE A 91 -7.65 -7.75 -0.12
CA ILE A 91 -7.26 -8.81 0.80
C ILE A 91 -7.80 -10.19 0.39
N ASN A 92 -8.82 -10.24 -0.46
CA ASN A 92 -9.27 -11.45 -1.13
C ASN A 92 -8.43 -11.71 -2.40
N LYS A 93 -8.40 -12.96 -2.85
CA LYS A 93 -7.69 -13.40 -4.05
C LYS A 93 -8.35 -14.61 -4.72
N GLY A 94 -7.73 -15.04 -5.82
CA GLY A 94 -8.11 -16.25 -6.53
C GLY A 94 -9.29 -16.06 -7.47
N LYS A 95 -9.64 -17.16 -8.16
CA LYS A 95 -10.60 -17.15 -9.26
C LYS A 95 -12.00 -16.71 -8.82
N GLU A 96 -12.45 -17.16 -7.67
CA GLU A 96 -13.77 -16.79 -7.14
C GLU A 96 -13.89 -15.28 -6.91
N PHE A 97 -12.84 -14.65 -6.37
CA PHE A 97 -12.82 -13.22 -6.14
C PHE A 97 -12.68 -12.42 -7.45
N GLU A 98 -11.88 -12.92 -8.41
CA GLU A 98 -11.81 -12.34 -9.76
C GLU A 98 -13.21 -12.32 -10.39
N ASP A 99 -13.92 -13.48 -10.40
CA ASP A 99 -15.24 -13.59 -10.99
C ASP A 99 -16.28 -12.70 -10.28
N PHE A 100 -16.17 -12.60 -8.95
CA PHE A 100 -17.01 -11.67 -8.17
C PHE A 100 -16.78 -10.21 -8.62
N LEU A 101 -15.52 -9.74 -8.72
CA LEU A 101 -15.24 -8.37 -9.16
C LEU A 101 -15.75 -8.10 -10.58
N LEU A 102 -15.54 -9.04 -11.50
CA LEU A 102 -16.02 -8.93 -12.89
C LEU A 102 -17.55 -8.93 -12.99
N SER A 103 -18.26 -9.57 -12.06
CA SER A 103 -19.73 -9.62 -12.03
C SER A 103 -20.40 -8.32 -11.57
N LEU A 104 -19.64 -7.38 -11.00
CA LEU A 104 -20.22 -6.13 -10.48
C LEU A 104 -20.69 -5.16 -11.55
N HIS A 105 -20.28 -5.34 -12.81
CA HIS A 105 -20.55 -4.43 -13.92
C HIS A 105 -20.14 -2.97 -13.70
N VAL A 106 -19.19 -2.73 -12.79
CA VAL A 106 -18.53 -1.45 -12.56
C VAL A 106 -17.01 -1.63 -12.63
N PRO A 107 -16.27 -0.67 -13.19
CA PRO A 107 -14.81 -0.75 -13.23
C PRO A 107 -14.20 -0.86 -11.83
N VAL A 108 -13.22 -1.75 -11.69
CA VAL A 108 -12.45 -1.95 -10.45
C VAL A 108 -10.98 -1.81 -10.75
N VAL A 109 -10.27 -1.02 -9.93
CA VAL A 109 -8.81 -0.88 -9.99
C VAL A 109 -8.20 -1.25 -8.63
N CYS A 110 -7.26 -2.19 -8.66
CA CYS A 110 -6.50 -2.62 -7.48
C CYS A 110 -5.30 -1.69 -7.24
N ILE A 111 -5.00 -1.45 -5.98
CA ILE A 111 -3.83 -0.69 -5.53
C ILE A 111 -2.92 -1.63 -4.71
N GLY A 112 -1.67 -1.78 -5.14
CA GLY A 112 -0.68 -2.63 -4.48
C GLY A 112 -0.89 -4.12 -4.78
N ASN A 113 -1.75 -4.79 -4.04
CA ASN A 113 -1.99 -6.21 -4.23
C ASN A 113 -2.73 -6.50 -5.55
N GLN A 114 -2.15 -7.38 -6.37
CA GLN A 114 -2.79 -7.85 -7.59
C GLN A 114 -3.78 -8.99 -7.29
N VAL A 115 -4.93 -8.98 -7.94
CA VAL A 115 -5.90 -10.10 -7.90
C VAL A 115 -5.67 -11.03 -9.10
N SER A 116 -5.63 -10.48 -10.31
CA SER A 116 -5.34 -11.22 -11.54
C SER A 116 -4.98 -10.26 -12.67
N GLU A 117 -4.57 -10.81 -13.83
CA GLU A 117 -4.29 -10.02 -15.05
C GLU A 117 -5.56 -9.42 -15.69
N LYS A 118 -6.76 -9.88 -15.29
CA LYS A 118 -8.03 -9.37 -15.79
C LYS A 118 -8.56 -8.16 -15.01
N ILE A 119 -7.91 -7.79 -13.91
CA ILE A 119 -8.26 -6.62 -13.13
C ILE A 119 -7.09 -5.64 -13.17
N THR A 120 -7.36 -4.39 -13.54
CA THR A 120 -6.33 -3.35 -13.57
C THR A 120 -5.70 -3.19 -12.18
N THR A 121 -4.38 -3.20 -12.13
CA THR A 121 -3.61 -3.02 -10.89
C THR A 121 -2.57 -1.92 -11.09
N VAL A 122 -2.47 -1.01 -10.12
CA VAL A 122 -1.43 0.02 -10.05
C VAL A 122 -0.55 -0.24 -8.83
N GLN A 123 0.74 -0.39 -9.03
CA GLN A 123 1.69 -0.81 -8.01
C GLN A 123 3.11 -0.41 -8.34
N VAL A 124 4.06 -0.67 -7.47
CA VAL A 124 5.50 -0.72 -7.78
C VAL A 124 5.94 -2.17 -8.01
N ASN A 125 7.10 -2.36 -8.62
CA ASN A 125 7.70 -3.70 -8.68
C ASN A 125 8.39 -3.99 -7.35
N GLU A 126 7.65 -4.61 -6.43
CA GLU A 126 8.07 -4.87 -5.05
C GLU A 126 9.30 -5.78 -4.97
N MET A 127 9.38 -6.76 -5.88
CA MET A 127 10.54 -7.65 -5.96
C MET A 127 11.80 -6.87 -6.31
N VAL A 128 11.77 -6.05 -7.36
CA VAL A 128 12.91 -5.24 -7.79
C VAL A 128 13.26 -4.19 -6.72
N ALA A 129 12.26 -3.55 -6.12
CA ALA A 129 12.46 -2.57 -5.05
C ALA A 129 13.18 -3.17 -3.85
N THR A 130 12.84 -4.40 -3.47
CA THR A 130 13.52 -5.10 -2.37
C THR A 130 14.94 -5.53 -2.75
N MET A 131 15.17 -5.98 -3.99
CA MET A 131 16.51 -6.30 -4.48
C MET A 131 17.42 -5.06 -4.46
N ASP A 132 16.91 -3.89 -4.87
CA ASP A 132 17.63 -2.63 -4.82
C ASP A 132 17.90 -2.17 -3.38
N ALA A 133 16.96 -2.39 -2.45
CA ALA A 133 17.17 -2.13 -1.03
C ALA A 133 18.32 -2.99 -0.45
N VAL A 134 18.35 -4.30 -0.74
CA VAL A 134 19.45 -5.17 -0.33
C VAL A 134 20.77 -4.71 -0.93
N LYS A 135 20.79 -4.40 -2.23
CA LYS A 135 21.98 -3.87 -2.91
C LYS A 135 22.50 -2.60 -2.22
N HIS A 136 21.60 -1.70 -1.83
CA HIS A 136 21.96 -0.48 -1.12
C HIS A 136 22.60 -0.79 0.24
N ILE A 137 21.98 -1.66 1.06
CA ILE A 137 22.54 -2.09 2.35
C ILE A 137 23.92 -2.73 2.20
N VAL A 138 24.10 -3.64 1.22
CA VAL A 138 25.37 -4.26 0.93
C VAL A 138 26.43 -3.23 0.53
N SER A 139 26.08 -2.22 -0.27
CA SER A 139 26.98 -1.15 -0.67
C SER A 139 27.49 -0.28 0.49
N LYS A 140 26.77 -0.27 1.61
CA LYS A 140 27.16 0.39 2.86
C LYS A 140 28.09 -0.49 3.73
N GLY A 141 28.42 -1.71 3.27
CA GLY A 141 29.33 -2.62 3.96
C GLY A 141 28.71 -3.44 5.08
N TYR A 142 27.39 -3.67 5.06
CA TYR A 142 26.74 -4.59 5.98
C TYR A 142 26.99 -6.04 5.55
N GLU A 143 27.34 -6.90 6.52
CA GLU A 143 27.71 -8.31 6.31
C GLU A 143 26.61 -9.28 6.74
N LYS A 144 25.59 -8.77 7.45
CA LYS A 144 24.42 -9.54 7.88
C LYS A 144 23.16 -8.71 7.67
N ILE A 145 22.16 -9.28 6.98
CA ILE A 145 20.88 -8.59 6.71
C ILE A 145 19.73 -9.49 7.15
N LEU A 146 18.87 -8.96 8.00
CA LEU A 146 17.66 -9.64 8.44
C LEU A 146 16.45 -8.92 7.85
N PHE A 147 15.64 -9.66 7.09
CA PHE A 147 14.43 -9.15 6.50
C PHE A 147 13.23 -9.40 7.41
N ILE A 148 12.61 -8.33 7.87
CA ILE A 148 11.43 -8.37 8.73
C ILE A 148 10.18 -8.23 7.87
N CYS A 149 9.34 -9.26 7.85
CA CYS A 149 8.06 -9.23 7.13
C CYS A 149 6.94 -9.85 7.99
N PRO A 150 5.67 -9.60 7.68
CA PRO A 150 4.58 -10.32 8.33
C PRO A 150 4.68 -11.82 8.02
N PRO A 151 4.10 -12.69 8.85
CA PRO A 151 4.01 -14.10 8.53
C PRO A 151 3.16 -14.31 7.26
N LEU A 152 3.68 -15.11 6.32
CA LEU A 152 2.98 -15.44 5.07
C LEU A 152 2.22 -16.78 5.15
N GLU A 153 1.91 -17.26 6.35
CA GLU A 153 1.16 -18.48 6.59
C GLU A 153 -0.25 -18.46 6.00
N MET A 154 -0.84 -17.26 5.95
CA MET A 154 -2.19 -17.04 5.40
C MET A 154 -2.20 -16.78 3.88
N LYS A 155 -1.06 -16.86 3.19
CA LYS A 155 -0.96 -16.60 1.74
C LYS A 155 -1.88 -17.47 0.87
N GLU A 156 -2.27 -18.65 1.34
CA GLU A 156 -3.21 -19.51 0.62
C GLU A 156 -4.65 -18.99 0.70
N VAL A 157 -4.98 -18.19 1.72
CA VAL A 157 -6.33 -17.67 1.99
C VAL A 157 -6.43 -16.19 1.67
N LYS A 158 -5.44 -15.39 2.13
CA LYS A 158 -5.41 -13.93 1.95
C LYS A 158 -4.49 -13.51 0.81
N ASN A 159 -4.79 -12.36 0.24
CA ASN A 159 -3.93 -11.70 -0.73
C ASN A 159 -2.77 -11.00 -0.01
N THR A 160 -1.64 -11.65 0.02
CA THR A 160 -0.38 -11.16 0.57
C THR A 160 0.64 -10.83 -0.53
N TYR A 161 0.17 -10.61 -1.76
CA TYR A 161 0.99 -10.47 -2.97
C TYR A 161 2.16 -9.50 -2.79
N THR A 162 1.92 -8.30 -2.27
CA THR A 162 2.97 -7.29 -2.02
C THR A 162 4.09 -7.85 -1.14
N HIS A 163 3.74 -8.48 -0.01
CA HIS A 163 4.73 -9.05 0.91
C HIS A 163 5.42 -10.29 0.34
N GLU A 164 4.72 -11.13 -0.41
CA GLU A 164 5.30 -12.26 -1.13
C GLU A 164 6.35 -11.79 -2.15
N GLN A 165 6.06 -10.72 -2.90
CA GLN A 165 6.99 -10.14 -3.85
C GLN A 165 8.21 -9.51 -3.16
N ARG A 166 8.04 -8.84 -2.03
CA ARG A 166 9.13 -8.30 -1.21
C ARG A 166 10.03 -9.43 -0.67
N GLU A 167 9.44 -10.49 -0.13
CA GLU A 167 10.21 -11.66 0.33
C GLU A 167 10.94 -12.34 -0.83
N LEU A 168 10.30 -12.52 -1.99
CA LEU A 168 10.92 -13.08 -3.18
C LEU A 168 12.12 -12.23 -3.65
N GLY A 169 11.98 -10.91 -3.65
CA GLY A 169 13.08 -9.98 -3.96
C GLY A 169 14.26 -10.13 -3.01
N PHE A 170 13.99 -10.27 -1.71
CA PHE A 170 15.03 -10.53 -0.71
C PHE A 170 15.75 -11.86 -0.96
N ARG A 171 15.00 -12.96 -1.20
CA ARG A 171 15.58 -14.28 -1.49
C ARG A 171 16.39 -14.30 -2.78
N ASN A 172 15.94 -13.59 -3.82
CA ASN A 172 16.71 -13.46 -5.06
C ASN A 172 18.04 -12.72 -4.82
N ALA A 173 18.02 -11.68 -3.98
CA ALA A 173 19.23 -10.95 -3.61
C ALA A 173 20.23 -11.85 -2.82
N MET A 174 19.76 -12.80 -2.00
CA MET A 174 20.65 -13.76 -1.32
C MET A 174 21.55 -14.51 -2.29
N GLY A 175 21.03 -14.90 -3.45
CA GLY A 175 21.80 -15.56 -4.50
C GLY A 175 22.84 -14.65 -5.17
N MET A 176 22.64 -13.34 -5.12
CA MET A 176 23.56 -12.35 -5.71
C MET A 176 24.74 -11.97 -4.79
N TYR A 177 24.56 -12.14 -3.47
CA TYR A 177 25.54 -11.77 -2.45
C TYR A 177 25.85 -12.94 -1.50
N PRO A 178 26.51 -14.01 -1.97
CA PRO A 178 26.72 -15.23 -1.20
C PRO A 178 27.57 -15.04 0.07
N ASP A 179 28.39 -13.99 0.13
CA ASP A 179 29.23 -13.68 1.28
C ASP A 179 28.48 -12.90 2.39
N VAL A 180 27.27 -12.44 2.11
CA VAL A 180 26.43 -11.71 3.08
C VAL A 180 25.46 -12.70 3.75
N ASN A 181 25.48 -12.71 5.07
CA ASN A 181 24.57 -13.56 5.85
C ASN A 181 23.16 -12.97 5.85
N MET A 182 22.19 -13.64 5.24
CA MET A 182 20.82 -13.14 5.09
C MET A 182 19.80 -14.10 5.65
N HIS A 183 18.84 -13.56 6.45
CA HIS A 183 17.74 -14.31 7.05
C HIS A 183 16.41 -13.59 6.93
N VAL A 184 15.31 -14.35 6.79
CA VAL A 184 13.94 -13.85 6.85
C VAL A 184 13.36 -14.09 8.25
N ILE A 185 12.79 -13.05 8.84
CA ILE A 185 12.02 -13.10 10.09
C ILE A 185 10.56 -12.80 9.73
N GLY A 186 9.79 -13.86 9.47
CA GLY A 186 8.38 -13.80 9.09
C GLY A 186 7.48 -14.24 10.25
N LYS A 187 7.46 -13.47 11.36
CA LYS A 187 6.72 -13.81 12.57
C LYS A 187 6.02 -12.57 13.15
N ASN A 188 4.90 -12.79 13.83
CA ASN A 188 4.22 -11.71 14.58
C ASN A 188 5.11 -11.17 15.71
N GLU A 189 5.85 -12.05 16.38
CA GLU A 189 6.77 -11.72 17.48
C GLU A 189 8.17 -11.34 16.99
N PHE A 190 8.29 -10.74 15.81
CA PHE A 190 9.58 -10.39 15.18
C PHE A 190 10.50 -9.60 16.09
N LEU A 191 9.95 -8.77 16.99
CA LEU A 191 10.73 -7.95 17.91
C LEU A 191 11.55 -8.80 18.89
N GLN A 192 11.05 -9.97 19.32
CA GLN A 192 11.79 -10.92 20.18
C GLN A 192 12.99 -11.51 19.43
N GLU A 193 12.83 -11.79 18.14
CA GLU A 193 13.94 -12.26 17.29
C GLU A 193 14.99 -11.16 17.10
N VAL A 194 14.57 -9.90 16.85
CA VAL A 194 15.46 -8.74 16.79
C VAL A 194 16.26 -8.60 18.09
N GLN A 195 15.60 -8.69 19.24
CA GLN A 195 16.23 -8.65 20.57
C GLN A 195 17.26 -9.76 20.74
N THR A 196 16.92 -10.98 20.33
CA THR A 196 17.82 -12.14 20.42
C THR A 196 19.07 -11.95 19.56
N VAL A 197 18.89 -11.45 18.35
CA VAL A 197 20.00 -11.14 17.43
C VAL A 197 20.90 -10.06 18.03
N CYS A 198 20.33 -8.98 18.55
CA CYS A 198 21.11 -7.88 19.14
C CYS A 198 21.90 -8.32 20.37
N LYS A 199 21.32 -9.18 21.22
CA LYS A 199 22.00 -9.68 22.44
C LYS A 199 23.12 -10.68 22.15
N ASN A 200 22.98 -11.49 21.10
CA ASN A 200 23.84 -12.64 20.89
C ASN A 200 24.83 -12.52 19.72
N ASN A 201 24.63 -11.63 18.76
CA ASN A 201 25.31 -11.70 17.46
C ASN A 201 25.48 -10.35 16.73
N LEU A 202 25.88 -9.29 17.40
CA LEU A 202 26.32 -8.05 16.74
C LEU A 202 27.84 -8.06 16.45
N ASP A 203 28.45 -9.24 16.34
CA ASP A 203 29.85 -9.45 15.95
C ASP A 203 30.15 -9.07 14.50
N LYS A 204 29.10 -9.05 13.65
CA LYS A 204 29.16 -8.57 12.26
C LYS A 204 28.32 -7.32 12.08
N ARG A 205 28.74 -6.46 11.15
CA ARG A 205 27.95 -5.28 10.79
C ARG A 205 26.57 -5.70 10.26
N THR A 206 25.56 -5.58 11.09
CA THR A 206 24.21 -6.10 10.90
C THR A 206 23.24 -4.99 10.51
N ALA A 207 22.35 -5.23 9.54
CA ALA A 207 21.23 -4.35 9.22
C ALA A 207 19.89 -5.12 9.25
N PHE A 208 18.83 -4.43 9.67
CA PHE A 208 17.46 -4.89 9.53
C PHE A 208 16.79 -4.16 8.35
N LEU A 209 16.29 -4.93 7.40
CA LEU A 209 15.44 -4.46 6.31
C LEU A 209 14.00 -4.83 6.64
N CYS A 210 13.15 -3.85 6.85
CA CYS A 210 11.75 -4.06 7.19
C CYS A 210 10.87 -3.99 5.94
N SER A 211 9.89 -4.86 5.81
CA SER A 211 8.90 -4.84 4.73
C SER A 211 7.84 -3.75 4.86
N GLY A 212 8.01 -2.83 5.80
CA GLY A 212 7.19 -1.65 6.03
C GLY A 212 7.80 -0.75 7.09
N ASP A 213 7.61 0.55 6.96
CA ASP A 213 8.14 1.54 7.91
C ASP A 213 7.61 1.34 9.33
N SER A 214 6.38 0.83 9.47
CA SER A 214 5.80 0.55 10.79
C SER A 214 6.64 -0.45 11.59
N TYR A 215 7.20 -1.49 10.95
CA TYR A 215 8.11 -2.43 11.60
C TYR A 215 9.41 -1.74 12.02
N ALA A 216 9.95 -0.89 11.14
CA ALA A 216 11.17 -0.13 11.45
C ALA A 216 10.95 0.83 12.63
N LEU A 217 9.82 1.52 12.70
CA LEU A 217 9.47 2.39 13.82
C LEU A 217 9.37 1.63 15.15
N MET A 218 8.82 0.41 15.15
CA MET A 218 8.78 -0.45 16.33
C MET A 218 10.19 -0.84 16.79
N ILE A 219 11.10 -1.15 15.85
CA ILE A 219 12.51 -1.44 16.16
C ILE A 219 13.20 -0.19 16.70
N MET A 220 13.00 0.99 16.10
CA MET A 220 13.57 2.24 16.59
C MET A 220 13.12 2.57 18.02
N GLN A 221 11.83 2.41 18.30
CA GLN A 221 11.29 2.64 19.64
C GLN A 221 11.90 1.66 20.66
N TRP A 222 12.01 0.39 20.31
CA TRP A 222 12.64 -0.61 21.16
C TRP A 222 14.13 -0.30 21.37
N ALA A 223 14.88 -0.01 20.30
CA ALA A 223 16.31 0.31 20.37
C ALA A 223 16.60 1.48 21.31
N ALA A 224 15.82 2.56 21.18
CA ALA A 224 15.94 3.73 22.05
C ALA A 224 15.69 3.39 23.52
N LYS A 225 14.73 2.50 23.82
CA LYS A 225 14.41 2.05 25.18
C LYS A 225 15.55 1.21 25.81
N GLU A 226 16.17 0.35 24.99
CA GLU A 226 17.24 -0.56 25.43
C GLU A 226 18.64 0.08 25.34
N GLY A 227 18.75 1.31 24.84
CA GLY A 227 20.01 2.06 24.75
C GLY A 227 20.88 1.75 23.54
N TYR A 228 20.31 1.14 22.50
CA TYR A 228 20.99 0.94 21.22
C TYR A 228 21.00 2.23 20.38
N GLU A 229 22.10 2.48 19.71
CA GLU A 229 22.29 3.61 18.80
C GLU A 229 22.24 3.16 17.32
N ILE A 230 21.32 3.70 16.54
CA ILE A 230 21.19 3.45 15.10
C ILE A 230 21.84 4.63 14.34
N PRO A 231 22.79 4.40 13.41
CA PRO A 231 23.21 3.12 12.81
C PRO A 231 24.46 2.48 13.47
N LYS A 232 24.93 3.00 14.61
CA LYS A 232 26.20 2.60 15.22
C LYS A 232 26.24 1.13 15.65
N ASP A 233 25.19 0.66 16.31
CA ASP A 233 25.09 -0.72 16.79
C ASP A 233 24.54 -1.64 15.69
N PHE A 234 23.54 -1.18 14.94
CA PHE A 234 23.01 -1.86 13.76
C PHE A 234 22.34 -0.87 12.81
N GLY A 235 22.31 -1.22 11.51
CA GLY A 235 21.59 -0.45 10.49
C GLY A 235 20.11 -0.81 10.44
N LEU A 236 19.29 0.15 9.99
CA LEU A 236 17.86 -0.04 9.85
C LEU A 236 17.34 0.61 8.57
N MET A 237 16.57 -0.14 7.79
CA MET A 237 15.92 0.35 6.60
C MET A 237 14.44 -0.05 6.59
N GLY A 238 13.58 0.90 6.28
CA GLY A 238 12.14 0.71 6.14
C GLY A 238 11.69 0.53 4.69
N PHE A 239 10.37 0.56 4.51
CA PHE A 239 9.69 0.47 3.23
C PHE A 239 8.39 1.27 3.29
N ASP A 240 8.03 1.99 2.21
CA ASP A 240 6.85 2.80 1.92
C ASP A 240 7.07 4.32 1.95
N ASP A 241 7.98 4.86 2.79
CA ASP A 241 8.20 6.30 3.01
C ASP A 241 6.96 7.01 3.55
N ILE A 242 6.42 6.48 4.64
CA ILE A 242 5.23 7.06 5.26
C ILE A 242 5.49 8.43 5.86
N SER A 243 4.48 9.30 5.84
CA SER A 243 4.62 10.73 6.19
C SER A 243 5.09 11.00 7.63
N VAL A 244 4.86 10.08 8.55
CA VAL A 244 5.30 10.21 9.95
C VAL A 244 6.83 10.23 10.08
N LEU A 245 7.56 9.69 9.10
CA LEU A 245 9.04 9.66 9.12
C LEU A 245 9.67 11.05 9.14
N GLN A 246 8.94 12.08 8.71
CA GLN A 246 9.42 13.46 8.80
C GLN A 246 9.59 13.97 10.24
N TYR A 247 8.93 13.34 11.22
CA TYR A 247 8.91 13.78 12.62
C TYR A 247 9.84 12.99 13.54
N ILE A 248 10.50 11.93 13.04
CA ILE A 248 11.40 11.09 13.82
C ILE A 248 12.87 11.47 13.67
N SER A 249 13.69 11.12 14.66
CA SER A 249 15.15 11.22 14.63
C SER A 249 15.74 9.99 15.31
N PRO A 250 16.76 9.35 14.70
CA PRO A 250 17.37 9.65 13.38
C PRO A 250 16.37 9.46 12.23
N LYS A 251 16.63 10.08 11.06
CA LYS A 251 15.78 9.93 9.88
C LYS A 251 15.93 8.53 9.30
N LEU A 252 14.83 7.82 9.15
CA LEU A 252 14.82 6.44 8.65
C LEU A 252 15.15 6.40 7.16
N THR A 253 16.19 5.64 6.79
CA THR A 253 16.45 5.20 5.41
C THR A 253 15.32 4.25 5.00
N THR A 254 14.70 4.48 3.84
CA THR A 254 13.54 3.70 3.42
C THR A 254 13.44 3.58 1.90
N VAL A 255 12.68 2.59 1.43
CA VAL A 255 12.24 2.53 0.04
C VAL A 255 10.96 3.35 -0.10
N SER A 256 10.98 4.41 -0.90
CA SER A 256 9.76 5.12 -1.27
C SER A 256 9.04 4.36 -2.39
N THR A 257 7.82 3.91 -2.11
CA THR A 257 6.94 3.24 -3.07
C THR A 257 6.09 4.21 -3.89
N ASN A 258 6.35 5.51 -3.76
CA ASN A 258 5.62 6.56 -4.47
C ASN A 258 4.09 6.45 -4.25
N VAL A 259 3.69 6.33 -2.99
CA VAL A 259 2.27 6.11 -2.57
C VAL A 259 1.31 7.08 -3.27
N GLU A 260 1.68 8.37 -3.31
CA GLU A 260 0.86 9.41 -3.96
C GLU A 260 0.77 9.19 -5.48
N GLY A 261 1.87 8.82 -6.12
CA GLY A 261 1.89 8.53 -7.56
C GLY A 261 1.03 7.31 -7.90
N VAL A 262 1.13 6.24 -7.10
CA VAL A 262 0.31 5.03 -7.26
C VAL A 262 -1.17 5.35 -7.09
N ALA A 263 -1.54 6.06 -6.02
CA ALA A 263 -2.91 6.44 -5.73
C ALA A 263 -3.51 7.36 -6.81
N SER A 264 -2.76 8.39 -7.24
CA SER A 264 -3.18 9.31 -8.31
C SER A 264 -3.38 8.58 -9.64
N THR A 265 -2.44 7.69 -10.01
CA THR A 265 -2.55 6.90 -11.24
C THR A 265 -3.77 5.97 -11.19
N ALA A 266 -4.05 5.34 -10.03
CA ALA A 266 -5.19 4.46 -9.87
C ALA A 266 -6.52 5.20 -10.08
N VAL A 267 -6.65 6.44 -9.57
CA VAL A 267 -7.84 7.30 -9.82
C VAL A 267 -7.97 7.63 -11.32
N VAL A 268 -6.88 8.02 -11.96
CA VAL A 268 -6.88 8.35 -13.40
C VAL A 268 -7.31 7.14 -14.23
N GLU A 269 -6.72 5.98 -13.98
CA GLU A 269 -7.06 4.74 -14.68
C GLU A 269 -8.51 4.31 -14.45
N LEU A 270 -9.02 4.44 -13.23
CA LEU A 270 -10.41 4.13 -12.93
C LEU A 270 -11.36 5.05 -13.71
N ILE A 271 -11.12 6.35 -13.70
CA ILE A 271 -11.95 7.32 -14.43
C ILE A 271 -11.88 7.08 -15.94
N GLN A 272 -10.71 6.77 -16.49
CA GLN A 272 -10.59 6.39 -17.91
C GLN A 272 -11.43 5.15 -18.25
N GLN A 273 -11.47 4.16 -17.37
CA GLN A 273 -12.30 2.96 -17.57
C GLN A 273 -13.80 3.27 -17.46
N ILE A 274 -14.20 4.19 -16.60
CA ILE A 274 -15.59 4.66 -16.51
C ILE A 274 -16.03 5.37 -17.80
N GLU A 275 -15.13 6.13 -18.41
CA GLU A 275 -15.41 6.94 -19.61
C GLU A 275 -15.20 6.16 -20.91
N SER A 276 -14.57 4.99 -20.84
CA SER A 276 -14.30 4.16 -22.00
C SER A 276 -15.42 3.15 -22.23
N GLU A 277 -15.76 2.92 -23.51
CA GLU A 277 -16.67 1.84 -23.91
C GLU A 277 -15.97 0.47 -23.93
N VAL A 278 -14.63 0.45 -23.83
CA VAL A 278 -13.81 -0.78 -23.93
C VAL A 278 -13.02 -0.98 -22.63
N TYR A 279 -13.31 -2.08 -21.95
CA TYR A 279 -12.52 -2.51 -20.81
C TYR A 279 -11.20 -3.16 -21.27
N SER A 280 -10.08 -2.59 -20.88
CA SER A 280 -8.74 -3.12 -21.17
C SER A 280 -7.92 -3.15 -19.87
N PRO A 281 -7.86 -4.30 -19.17
CA PRO A 281 -7.12 -4.42 -17.92
C PRO A 281 -5.61 -4.24 -18.14
N LYS A 282 -4.93 -3.62 -17.16
CA LYS A 282 -3.51 -3.30 -17.23
C LYS A 282 -2.84 -3.56 -15.87
N SER A 283 -1.59 -4.00 -15.92
CA SER A 283 -0.68 -3.93 -14.75
C SER A 283 0.25 -2.74 -14.94
N ILE A 284 0.08 -1.71 -14.11
CA ILE A 284 0.83 -0.45 -14.20
C ILE A 284 1.83 -0.41 -13.06
N TYR A 285 3.11 -0.30 -13.42
CA TYR A 285 4.21 -0.24 -12.48
C TYR A 285 4.80 1.15 -12.41
N LEU A 286 4.82 1.75 -11.23
CA LEU A 286 5.52 2.99 -10.97
C LEU A 286 6.94 2.71 -10.43
N ASN A 287 7.81 3.69 -10.57
CA ASN A 287 9.17 3.59 -10.06
C ASN A 287 9.20 3.82 -8.55
N HIS A 288 9.99 2.99 -7.85
CA HIS A 288 10.41 3.21 -6.47
C HIS A 288 11.67 4.08 -6.41
N LYS A 289 12.03 4.52 -5.20
CA LYS A 289 13.30 5.21 -4.91
C LYS A 289 13.86 4.76 -3.57
N ILE A 290 15.19 4.65 -3.48
CA ILE A 290 15.86 4.53 -2.19
C ILE A 290 16.08 5.95 -1.64
N LEU A 291 15.62 6.18 -0.44
CA LEU A 291 15.84 7.42 0.30
C LEU A 291 16.88 7.15 1.38
N ASP A 292 18.13 7.39 1.05
CA ASP A 292 19.27 7.22 1.95
C ASP A 292 19.29 8.36 2.97
N ARG A 293 19.21 8.01 4.26
CA ARG A 293 19.12 8.97 5.37
C ARG A 293 20.08 8.56 6.49
N ASP A 294 19.67 8.67 7.76
CA ASP A 294 20.59 8.59 8.91
C ASP A 294 20.78 7.17 9.48
N THR A 295 19.97 6.17 9.08
CA THR A 295 19.90 4.89 9.77
C THR A 295 20.65 3.73 9.11
N LEU A 296 21.46 3.99 8.06
CA LEU A 296 22.38 3.02 7.43
C LEU A 296 23.83 3.50 7.38
#